data_bda37c6361fc420e48d2ae233e5ca84e
#
_entry.id   bda37c6361fc420e48d2ae233e5ca84e
#
_cell.length_a   1.000
_cell.length_b   1.000
_cell.length_c   1.000
_cell.angle_alpha   90.00
_cell.angle_beta   90.00
_cell.angle_gamma   90.00
#
_symmetry.space_group_name_H-M   'P 1'
#
loop_
_entity.id
_entity.type
_entity.pdbx_description
1 polymer ?
#
loop_
_entity_poly.entity_id
_entity_poly.type
_entity_poly.pdbx_seq_one_letter_code
_entity_poly.pdbx_strand_id
1 'polypeptide(L)'
;MKLGKKLLMVGAAAAAIAGLGIIPAEASSSAAAACWTFGNSPSFGTYGGQVCDSNHVMGWVKDTKSDGYCVFLRVHYPNGYADGPWACPKNVQKNWDWWAPQGITNVSIEKVYAP
;
A
#
# COMPACT_ATOMS: atom_id res chain seq x y z
N MET A 1 -25.96 6.10 21.53
CA MET A 1 -25.87 5.99 21.85
C MET A 1 -25.45 6.30 22.60
N LYS A 2 -25.56 5.91 21.68
CA LYS A 2 -25.23 6.05 21.83
C LYS A 2 -24.86 6.17 22.19
N LEU A 3 -25.02 5.91 21.44
CA LEU A 3 -24.61 5.95 21.53
C LEU A 3 -24.36 5.92 21.79
N GLY A 4 -24.29 5.66 21.13
CA GLY A 4 -24.23 5.57 21.12
C GLY A 4 -23.68 5.77 21.43
N LYS A 5 -23.81 5.35 20.68
CA LYS A 5 -23.39 5.58 20.70
C LYS A 5 -22.92 5.74 21.01
N LYS A 6 -22.88 5.41 20.30
CA LYS A 6 -22.43 5.66 20.31
C LYS A 6 -21.94 5.84 20.64
N LEU A 7 -21.90 5.51 19.86
CA LEU A 7 -21.53 5.74 19.99
C LEU A 7 -21.01 5.88 20.31
N LEU A 8 -21.02 5.65 19.58
CA LEU A 8 -20.71 5.83 19.67
C LEU A 8 -20.16 6.02 19.96
N MET A 9 -20.10 5.69 19.35
CA MET A 9 -19.86 5.91 19.30
C MET A 9 -19.50 6.19 19.72
N VAL A 10 -19.51 5.90 19.06
CA VAL A 10 -19.47 6.07 19.11
C VAL A 10 -19.15 6.44 19.47
N GLY A 11 -18.83 6.11 18.85
CA GLY A 11 -19.13 6.32 18.77
C GLY A 11 -18.64 6.79 19.14
N ALA A 12 -18.75 6.57 18.55
CA ALA A 12 -18.78 6.73 18.52
C ALA A 12 -18.43 7.24 18.81
N ALA A 13 -18.47 7.16 18.20
CA ALA A 13 -18.62 7.28 18.17
C ALA A 13 -18.34 7.87 18.43
N ALA A 14 -18.40 7.82 17.84
CA ALA A 14 -18.63 7.90 17.82
C ALA A 14 -18.43 8.53 18.06
N ALA A 15 -18.54 8.54 17.47
CA ALA A 15 -18.80 8.62 17.44
C ALA A 15 -18.61 9.24 17.67
N ALA A 16 -18.74 9.32 17.10
CA ALA A 16 -19.00 9.38 17.12
C ALA A 16 -18.83 9.99 17.40
N ILE A 17 -18.87 9.79 16.82
CA ILE A 17 -19.13 9.90 16.80
C ILE A 17 -19.06 10.36 17.02
N ALA A 18 -19.33 10.55 16.53
CA ALA A 18 -19.73 10.40 16.52
C ALA A 18 -19.75 10.82 16.72
N GLY A 19 -19.47 10.69 16.10
CA GLY A 19 -19.97 10.60 15.93
C GLY A 19 -19.69 11.14 16.11
N LEU A 20 -19.96 11.20 15.59
CA LEU A 20 -20.05 11.11 15.51
C LEU A 20 -19.75 11.46 15.49
N GLY A 21 -19.72 11.75 15.02
CA GLY A 21 -19.97 11.43 14.80
C GLY A 21 -19.51 11.75 14.80
N ILE A 22 -19.64 11.95 14.03
CA ILE A 22 -19.63 11.71 14.12
C ILE A 22 -19.25 11.82 14.00
N ILE A 23 -19.17 11.98 13.32
CA ILE A 23 -19.14 11.60 13.36
C ILE A 23 -18.71 11.68 13.27
N PRO A 24 -18.73 11.64 12.45
CA PRO A 24 -18.57 11.25 12.55
C PRO A 24 -18.06 11.29 12.47
N ALA A 25 -17.77 11.36 11.77
CA ALA A 25 -17.50 10.83 11.76
C ALA A 25 -17.10 10.71 11.62
N GLU A 26 -16.95 10.92 11.17
CA GLU A 26 -16.77 10.32 11.08
C GLU A 26 -16.42 10.19 10.75
N ALA A 27 -16.20 10.44 10.36
CA ALA A 27 -16.00 9.89 9.94
C ALA A 27 -15.53 9.86 9.57
N SER A 28 -15.24 10.00 9.23
CA SER A 28 -14.82 9.47 8.89
C SER A 28 -14.29 9.19 8.68
N SER A 29 -14.18 9.20 8.28
CA SER A 29 -13.82 8.42 8.15
C SER A 29 -13.34 8.01 7.96
N SER A 30 -13.50 8.37 7.97
CA SER A 30 -13.24 7.72 7.52
C SER A 30 -13.22 7.11 6.83
N ALA A 31 -13.73 8.04 6.17
CA ALA A 31 -13.86 6.95 5.25
C ALA A 31 -12.64 6.09 5.25
N ALA A 32 -12.76 4.94 5.76
CA ALA A 32 -11.64 4.02 5.73
C ALA A 32 -11.18 3.92 4.28
N ALA A 33 -9.94 4.29 4.00
CA ALA A 33 -9.34 4.08 2.70
C ALA A 33 -9.54 2.61 2.32
N ALA A 34 -10.09 2.37 1.14
CA ALA A 34 -10.21 1.03 0.62
C ALA A 34 -8.81 0.56 0.22
N CYS A 35 -8.21 -0.30 1.01
CA CYS A 35 -6.86 -0.80 0.76
C CYS A 35 -6.88 -2.29 0.50
N TRP A 36 -5.99 -2.74 -0.39
CA TRP A 36 -5.67 -4.16 -0.53
C TRP A 36 -4.17 -4.35 -0.39
N THR A 37 -3.77 -5.52 0.09
CA THR A 37 -2.37 -5.82 0.37
C THR A 37 -1.78 -6.68 -0.75
N PHE A 38 -0.47 -6.54 -0.93
CA PHE A 38 0.28 -7.38 -1.85
C PHE A 38 1.59 -7.80 -1.18
N GLY A 39 2.19 -8.85 -1.71
CA GLY A 39 3.49 -9.30 -1.21
C GLY A 39 3.75 -10.74 -1.54
N ASN A 40 5.02 -11.07 -1.65
CA ASN A 40 5.50 -12.43 -1.87
C ASN A 40 7.01 -12.46 -1.66
N SER A 41 7.59 -13.66 -1.69
CA SER A 41 9.02 -13.84 -1.48
C SER A 41 9.57 -14.86 -2.48
N PRO A 42 9.64 -14.48 -3.78
CA PRO A 42 10.32 -15.34 -4.76
C PRO A 42 11.80 -15.48 -4.41
N SER A 43 12.50 -16.40 -5.07
CA SER A 43 13.88 -16.73 -4.73
C SER A 43 14.85 -15.54 -4.82
N PHE A 44 14.54 -14.53 -5.61
CA PHE A 44 15.45 -13.39 -5.86
C PHE A 44 15.13 -12.15 -5.05
N GLY A 45 14.03 -12.13 -4.32
CA GLY A 45 13.67 -10.94 -3.56
C GLY A 45 12.42 -11.15 -2.72
N THR A 46 12.13 -10.15 -1.90
CA THR A 46 10.87 -10.13 -1.13
C THR A 46 10.27 -8.74 -1.23
N TYR A 47 8.96 -8.66 -1.18
CA TYR A 47 8.27 -7.39 -1.31
C TYR A 47 6.92 -7.44 -0.61
N GLY A 48 6.38 -6.28 -0.33
CA GLY A 48 5.07 -6.17 0.27
C GLY A 48 4.60 -4.75 0.33
N GLY A 49 3.37 -4.59 0.78
CA GLY A 49 2.76 -3.28 0.93
C GLY A 49 1.28 -3.30 0.70
N GLN A 50 0.74 -2.13 0.38
CA GLN A 50 -0.69 -1.97 0.15
C GLN A 50 -0.96 -0.92 -0.94
N VAL A 51 -2.11 -1.07 -1.57
CA VAL A 51 -2.66 -0.07 -2.48
C VAL A 51 -3.94 0.46 -1.85
N CYS A 52 -4.02 1.76 -1.65
CA CYS A 52 -5.17 2.42 -1.05
C CYS A 52 -5.83 3.36 -2.05
N ASP A 53 -7.15 3.51 -1.92
CA ASP A 53 -7.93 4.40 -2.79
C ASP A 53 -7.71 4.11 -4.28
N SER A 54 -7.48 2.86 -4.59
CA SER A 54 -7.24 2.30 -5.94
C SER A 54 -6.00 2.80 -6.67
N ASN A 55 -5.34 3.86 -6.23
CA ASN A 55 -4.21 4.42 -6.97
C ASN A 55 -3.00 4.85 -6.12
N HIS A 56 -3.04 4.64 -4.82
CA HIS A 56 -1.94 5.00 -3.94
C HIS A 56 -1.18 3.76 -3.48
N VAL A 57 0.02 3.56 -3.99
CA VAL A 57 0.85 2.45 -3.57
C VAL A 57 1.82 2.88 -2.46
N MET A 58 1.88 2.09 -1.41
CA MET A 58 2.83 2.23 -0.33
C MET A 58 3.46 0.86 -0.11
N GLY A 59 4.69 0.69 -0.56
CA GLY A 59 5.30 -0.61 -0.53
C GLY A 59 6.80 -0.58 -0.34
N TRP A 60 7.36 -1.75 -0.34
CA TRP A 60 8.79 -1.94 -0.17
C TRP A 60 9.25 -3.16 -0.97
N VAL A 61 10.53 -3.19 -1.30
CA VAL A 61 11.17 -4.29 -2.00
C VAL A 61 12.57 -4.47 -1.45
N LYS A 62 13.00 -5.72 -1.34
CA LYS A 62 14.31 -6.06 -0.79
C LYS A 62 14.97 -7.11 -1.67
N ASP A 63 16.22 -6.86 -2.02
CA ASP A 63 17.06 -7.84 -2.71
C ASP A 63 17.51 -8.90 -1.70
N THR A 64 17.23 -10.16 -1.99
CA THR A 64 17.62 -11.26 -1.11
C THR A 64 18.65 -12.19 -1.73
N LYS A 65 19.14 -11.88 -2.93
CA LYS A 65 20.06 -12.75 -3.66
C LYS A 65 21.26 -11.97 -4.21
N SER A 66 22.42 -12.51 -3.99
CA SER A 66 23.67 -11.93 -4.50
C SER A 66 23.93 -12.47 -5.91
N ASP A 67 23.30 -11.89 -6.92
CA ASP A 67 23.30 -12.42 -8.29
C ASP A 67 23.55 -11.37 -9.36
N GLY A 68 23.93 -10.14 -8.98
CA GLY A 68 24.15 -9.06 -9.93
C GLY A 68 22.86 -8.40 -10.44
N TYR A 69 21.71 -8.78 -9.91
CA TYR A 69 20.43 -8.17 -10.27
C TYR A 69 19.97 -7.23 -9.17
N CYS A 70 19.32 -6.15 -9.59
CA CYS A 70 18.54 -5.31 -8.69
C CYS A 70 17.07 -5.71 -8.80
N VAL A 71 16.31 -5.52 -7.74
CA VAL A 71 14.87 -5.80 -7.74
C VAL A 71 14.12 -4.50 -7.55
N PHE A 72 12.91 -4.45 -8.09
CA PHE A 72 12.06 -3.27 -7.99
C PHE A 72 10.59 -3.69 -8.09
N LEU A 73 9.72 -2.83 -7.59
CA LEU A 73 8.29 -3.01 -7.74
C LEU A 73 7.85 -2.43 -9.08
N ARG A 74 6.94 -3.14 -9.74
CA ARG A 74 6.26 -2.64 -10.93
C ARG A 74 4.77 -2.56 -10.65
N VAL A 75 4.24 -1.37 -10.76
CA VAL A 75 2.82 -1.10 -10.56
C VAL A 75 2.14 -1.06 -11.91
N HIS A 76 1.12 -1.89 -12.08
CA HIS A 76 0.37 -1.98 -13.33
C HIS A 76 -0.97 -1.24 -13.21
N TYR A 77 -1.34 -0.51 -14.25
CA TYR A 77 -2.63 0.15 -14.38
C TYR A 77 -3.12 0.01 -15.83
N PRO A 78 -4.39 0.34 -16.14
CA PRO A 78 -4.98 -0.07 -17.44
C PRO A 78 -4.18 0.24 -18.69
N ASN A 79 -3.51 1.37 -18.76
CA ASN A 79 -2.77 1.78 -19.96
C ASN A 79 -1.26 1.79 -19.78
N GLY A 80 -0.73 1.08 -18.79
CA GLY A 80 0.70 1.06 -18.62
C GLY A 80 1.16 0.55 -17.27
N TYR A 81 2.39 0.92 -16.93
CA TYR A 81 2.99 0.56 -15.66
C TYR A 81 4.04 1.61 -15.27
N ALA A 82 4.44 1.58 -14.01
CA ALA A 82 5.53 2.40 -13.50
C ALA A 82 6.42 1.55 -12.61
N ASP A 83 7.71 1.81 -12.67
CA ASP A 83 8.72 1.09 -11.90
C ASP A 83 9.22 1.95 -10.75
N GLY A 84 9.32 1.34 -9.57
CA GLY A 84 9.85 1.97 -8.38
C GLY A 84 11.37 1.92 -8.31
N PRO A 85 11.93 2.37 -7.20
CA PRO A 85 13.39 2.39 -7.02
C PRO A 85 13.98 0.99 -7.00
N TRP A 86 15.21 0.88 -7.47
CA TRP A 86 15.94 -0.40 -7.50
C TRP A 86 16.58 -0.67 -6.16
N ALA A 87 16.37 -1.88 -5.63
CA ALA A 87 17.02 -2.37 -4.43
C ALA A 87 18.13 -3.33 -4.81
N CYS A 88 19.35 -3.00 -4.47
CA CYS A 88 20.55 -3.83 -4.58
C CYS A 88 21.70 -3.13 -3.85
N PRO A 89 22.72 -3.86 -3.40
CA PRO A 89 22.88 -5.30 -3.50
C PRO A 89 22.05 -6.06 -2.47
N LYS A 90 22.37 -7.35 -2.25
CA LYS A 90 21.67 -8.19 -1.30
C LYS A 90 21.46 -7.50 0.05
N ASN A 91 20.25 -7.65 0.59
CA ASN A 91 19.77 -7.09 1.86
C ASN A 91 19.45 -5.58 1.83
N VAL A 92 19.60 -4.91 0.69
CA VAL A 92 19.14 -3.52 0.57
C VAL A 92 17.64 -3.51 0.32
N GLN A 93 16.95 -2.68 1.07
CA GLN A 93 15.51 -2.49 0.94
C GLN A 93 15.23 -1.06 0.47
N LYS A 94 14.27 -0.93 -0.41
CA LYS A 94 13.78 0.37 -0.88
C LYS A 94 12.29 0.47 -0.62
N ASN A 95 11.85 1.61 -0.15
CA ASN A 95 10.44 1.91 0.07
C ASN A 95 9.94 2.79 -1.07
N TRP A 96 8.65 2.64 -1.40
CA TRP A 96 8.04 3.41 -2.48
C TRP A 96 6.64 3.84 -2.06
N ASP A 97 6.40 5.15 -2.13
CA ASP A 97 5.12 5.79 -1.85
C ASP A 97 4.79 6.63 -3.09
N TRP A 98 3.78 6.20 -3.86
CA TRP A 98 3.55 6.78 -5.16
C TRP A 98 2.06 6.75 -5.52
N TRP A 99 1.62 7.79 -6.22
CA TRP A 99 0.25 7.92 -6.70
C TRP A 99 0.22 7.66 -8.20
N ALA A 100 -0.51 6.62 -8.62
CA ALA A 100 -0.67 6.30 -10.03
C ALA A 100 -1.70 7.23 -10.67
N PRO A 101 -1.58 7.46 -12.00
CA PRO A 101 -2.55 8.29 -12.71
C PRO A 101 -3.90 7.60 -12.89
N GLN A 102 -3.96 6.28 -12.74
CA GLN A 102 -5.17 5.47 -12.91
C GLN A 102 -5.20 4.38 -11.84
N GLY A 103 -6.33 3.70 -11.75
CA GLY A 103 -6.48 2.60 -10.79
C GLY A 103 -5.46 1.50 -10.98
N ILE A 104 -4.79 1.14 -9.89
CA ILE A 104 -3.77 0.10 -9.89
C ILE A 104 -4.46 -1.26 -9.96
N THR A 105 -4.05 -2.09 -10.91
CA THR A 105 -4.63 -3.44 -11.10
C THR A 105 -3.75 -4.54 -10.52
N ASN A 106 -2.45 -4.32 -10.41
CA ASN A 106 -1.51 -5.31 -9.91
C ASN A 106 -0.20 -4.66 -9.50
N VAL A 107 0.50 -5.30 -8.57
CA VAL A 107 1.86 -4.92 -8.18
C VAL A 107 2.70 -6.19 -8.23
N SER A 108 3.81 -6.16 -8.94
CA SER A 108 4.72 -7.28 -9.08
C SER A 108 6.14 -6.88 -8.70
N ILE A 109 6.95 -7.88 -8.38
CA ILE A 109 8.39 -7.68 -8.23
C ILE A 109 9.06 -8.10 -9.54
N GLU A 110 10.00 -7.28 -9.98
CA GLU A 110 10.78 -7.53 -11.20
C GLU A 110 12.25 -7.43 -10.87
N LYS A 111 13.09 -7.95 -11.75
CA LYS A 111 14.54 -7.81 -11.58
C LYS A 111 15.19 -7.32 -12.86
N VAL A 112 16.29 -6.61 -12.69
CA VAL A 112 17.08 -6.08 -13.80
C VAL A 112 18.55 -6.33 -13.52
N TYR A 113 19.29 -6.75 -14.54
CA TYR A 113 20.72 -6.97 -14.40
C TYR A 113 21.45 -5.64 -14.27
N ALA A 114 22.17 -5.48 -13.18
CA ALA A 114 22.93 -4.27 -12.87
C ALA A 114 24.20 -4.68 -12.10
N PRO A 115 25.19 -5.20 -12.81
CA PRO A 115 26.41 -5.70 -12.19
C PRO A 115 27.25 -4.61 -11.55
#